data_8f170d06d0834515997af5024678c0a7
#
_entry.id   8f170d06d0834515997af5024678c0a7
#
_cell.length_a   1.000
_cell.length_b   1.000
_cell.length_c   1.000
_cell.angle_alpha   90.00
_cell.angle_beta   90.00
_cell.angle_gamma   90.00
#
_symmetry.space_group_name_H-M   'P 1'
#
loop_
_entity.id
_entity.type
_entity.pdbx_description
1 polymer ?
#
loop_
_entity_poly.entity_id
_entity_poly.type
_entity_poly.pdbx_seq_one_letter_code
_entity_poly.pdbx_strand_id
1 'polypeptide(L)'
;MLPLGPPDRHRSPYKAASAFAAWPGLLGEPRAPVSKAEELDFREREHAWIEDWARFGPRGAIDDQVRFDREWAALRRYSADRGVKIIGDVPIYVAPGSVDHRAHPELFQSGAVAGTPPDAYTDKGQLWGNPLYDWPAMQRRGYRWWTARLERTFELFALARIDLFRGFVAYWAVPKGARHALSGSWKRGPGRAVFDAAARALDRDLPLIAEDLGVITPAVERLRDGLGYPGMVVVQFGFNPHDPRNPHDPANHVEHRIAYTGTHDHDTVRGWYESIGGDVRALVDAAIDRAGVREPESWWSLIRLAFASPARVAVVQAQDVLGLGGEARMNMPGTTGKSWKWGLDAMPSADLAARLRDASGRAGRI
;
A
#
# COMPACT_ATOMS: atom_id res chain seq x y z
N MET A 1 1.09 3.27 5.95
CA MET A 1 1.01 4.65 5.42
C MET A 1 0.84 4.57 3.91
N LEU A 2 0.23 5.60 3.30
CA LEU A 2 0.22 5.75 1.83
C LEU A 2 1.64 6.04 1.31
N PRO A 3 1.90 5.81 0.00
CA PRO A 3 3.18 6.17 -0.60
C PRO A 3 3.52 7.65 -0.40
N LEU A 4 4.79 7.96 -0.12
CA LEU A 4 5.27 9.30 0.20
C LEU A 4 5.67 10.13 -1.03
N GLY A 5 5.60 9.55 -2.24
CA GLY A 5 6.03 10.21 -3.47
C GLY A 5 5.16 11.41 -3.86
N PRO A 6 5.71 12.35 -4.66
CA PRO A 6 4.96 13.51 -5.14
C PRO A 6 3.74 13.07 -5.97
N PRO A 7 2.49 13.30 -5.50
CA PRO A 7 1.30 12.77 -6.14
C PRO A 7 1.02 13.45 -7.49
N ASP A 8 0.16 12.84 -8.30
CA ASP A 8 -0.32 13.43 -9.54
C ASP A 8 -1.27 14.63 -9.31
N ARG A 9 -1.75 15.24 -10.39
CA ARG A 9 -2.73 16.35 -10.35
C ARG A 9 -4.05 15.99 -9.64
N HIS A 10 -4.36 14.70 -9.51
CA HIS A 10 -5.54 14.20 -8.81
C HIS A 10 -5.25 13.81 -7.35
N ARG A 11 -4.04 14.12 -6.87
CA ARG A 11 -3.52 13.80 -5.54
C ARG A 11 -3.32 12.30 -5.28
N SER A 12 -3.32 11.45 -6.32
CA SER A 12 -3.09 10.02 -6.12
C SER A 12 -1.61 9.74 -5.81
N PRO A 13 -1.30 9.19 -4.64
CA PRO A 13 0.07 8.82 -4.30
C PRO A 13 0.56 7.59 -5.09
N TYR A 14 -0.37 6.83 -5.71
CA TYR A 14 -0.06 5.69 -6.58
C TYR A 14 0.33 6.09 -7.99
N LYS A 15 0.21 7.37 -8.33
CA LYS A 15 0.70 7.97 -9.58
C LYS A 15 1.78 9.03 -9.29
N ALA A 16 2.68 8.69 -8.39
CA ALA A 16 3.74 9.60 -7.99
C ALA A 16 4.72 9.93 -9.13
N ALA A 17 5.27 11.14 -9.10
CA ALA A 17 6.25 11.61 -10.06
C ALA A 17 7.59 10.85 -9.99
N SER A 18 7.86 10.16 -8.88
CA SER A 18 9.00 9.27 -8.69
C SER A 18 8.66 8.13 -7.74
N ALA A 19 9.31 6.97 -7.95
CA ALA A 19 9.23 5.81 -7.05
C ALA A 19 10.16 5.96 -5.82
N PHE A 20 11.03 6.97 -5.78
CA PHE A 20 12.08 7.17 -4.77
C PHE A 20 11.90 8.48 -4.00
N ALA A 21 11.65 9.57 -4.74
CA ALA A 21 11.59 10.91 -4.16
C ALA A 21 10.33 11.09 -3.29
N ALA A 22 10.50 11.76 -2.17
CA ALA A 22 9.39 12.16 -1.32
C ALA A 22 8.72 13.45 -1.82
N TRP A 23 7.46 13.61 -1.47
CA TRP A 23 6.69 14.80 -1.80
C TRP A 23 7.09 15.99 -0.92
N PRO A 24 7.56 17.12 -1.49
CA PRO A 24 7.91 18.32 -0.72
C PRO A 24 6.75 18.90 0.11
N GLY A 25 5.49 18.59 -0.27
CA GLY A 25 4.32 18.98 0.52
C GLY A 25 4.20 18.31 1.88
N LEU A 26 5.08 17.35 2.21
CA LEU A 26 5.17 16.71 3.53
C LEU A 26 6.16 17.43 4.46
N LEU A 27 6.91 18.41 3.98
CA LEU A 27 7.90 19.14 4.77
C LEU A 27 7.23 20.02 5.82
N GLY A 28 7.68 19.91 7.06
CA GLY A 28 7.33 20.81 8.14
C GLY A 28 8.06 22.15 8.01
N GLU A 29 9.33 22.11 7.59
CA GLU A 29 10.19 23.28 7.39
C GLU A 29 10.73 23.39 5.96
N PRO A 30 9.87 23.73 4.97
CA PRO A 30 10.24 23.69 3.55
C PRO A 30 11.31 24.71 3.15
N ARG A 31 11.65 25.68 4.03
CA ARG A 31 12.66 26.71 3.80
C ARG A 31 13.90 26.54 4.66
N ALA A 32 14.00 25.46 5.45
CA ALA A 32 15.19 25.20 6.25
C ALA A 32 16.44 25.16 5.35
N PRO A 33 17.56 25.78 5.78
CA PRO A 33 18.78 25.79 4.95
C PRO A 33 19.32 24.37 4.77
N VAL A 34 19.92 24.14 3.61
CA VAL A 34 20.67 22.92 3.29
C VAL A 34 22.10 23.33 3.00
N SER A 35 23.03 22.77 3.73
CA SER A 35 24.46 23.02 3.50
C SER A 35 24.97 22.20 2.31
N LYS A 36 26.05 22.65 1.69
CA LYS A 36 26.70 21.91 0.61
C LYS A 36 27.22 20.54 1.04
N ALA A 37 27.61 20.40 2.31
CA ALA A 37 28.08 19.14 2.87
C ALA A 37 26.91 18.14 2.98
N GLU A 38 25.75 18.57 3.49
CA GLU A 38 24.55 17.74 3.55
C GLU A 38 24.08 17.28 2.16
N GLU A 39 24.09 18.20 1.18
CA GLU A 39 23.75 17.86 -0.20
C GLU A 39 24.67 16.79 -0.78
N LEU A 40 25.99 16.94 -0.57
CA LEU A 40 26.97 15.98 -1.09
C LEU A 40 26.85 14.61 -0.43
N ASP A 41 26.71 14.56 0.90
CA ASP A 41 26.47 13.32 1.64
C ASP A 41 25.19 12.61 1.17
N PHE A 42 24.12 13.37 1.00
CA PHE A 42 22.84 12.83 0.51
C PHE A 42 22.97 12.28 -0.92
N ARG A 43 23.67 12.98 -1.83
CA ARG A 43 23.91 12.50 -3.20
C ARG A 43 24.74 11.22 -3.22
N GLU A 44 25.72 11.08 -2.33
CA GLU A 44 26.54 9.87 -2.23
C GLU A 44 25.70 8.68 -1.76
N ARG A 45 24.90 8.85 -0.72
CA ARG A 45 24.02 7.80 -0.20
C ARG A 45 22.92 7.40 -1.20
N GLU A 46 22.32 8.38 -1.84
CA GLU A 46 21.15 8.19 -2.72
C GLU A 46 21.54 8.14 -4.22
N HIS A 47 22.78 7.83 -4.52
CA HIS A 47 23.36 7.87 -5.88
C HIS A 47 22.58 7.04 -6.91
N ALA A 48 21.83 6.04 -6.47
CA ALA A 48 21.05 5.17 -7.34
C ALA A 48 19.88 5.85 -8.06
N TRP A 49 19.41 7.02 -7.56
CA TRP A 49 18.22 7.69 -8.10
C TRP A 49 18.27 9.23 -8.08
N ILE A 50 19.12 9.82 -7.21
CA ILE A 50 19.06 11.26 -6.96
C ILE A 50 19.44 12.10 -8.19
N GLU A 51 20.36 11.62 -9.02
CA GLU A 51 20.75 12.34 -10.23
C GLU A 51 19.66 12.33 -11.30
N ASP A 52 18.87 11.26 -11.38
CA ASP A 52 17.67 11.22 -12.23
C ASP A 52 16.63 12.21 -11.74
N TRP A 53 16.44 12.30 -10.41
CA TRP A 53 15.55 13.29 -9.80
C TRP A 53 16.04 14.71 -10.02
N ALA A 54 17.34 14.98 -9.93
CA ALA A 54 17.93 16.27 -10.22
C ALA A 54 17.71 16.69 -11.68
N ARG A 55 17.79 15.73 -12.61
CA ARG A 55 17.67 15.97 -14.06
C ARG A 55 16.22 16.17 -14.51
N PHE A 56 15.28 15.41 -13.99
CA PHE A 56 13.90 15.35 -14.48
C PHE A 56 12.86 15.88 -13.50
N GLY A 57 13.24 16.12 -12.25
CA GLY A 57 12.40 16.68 -11.20
C GLY A 57 12.26 18.20 -11.27
N PRO A 58 11.58 18.80 -10.29
CA PRO A 58 11.42 20.26 -10.21
C PRO A 58 12.73 20.97 -9.82
N ARG A 59 12.78 22.31 -10.04
CA ARG A 59 13.90 23.12 -9.57
C ARG A 59 14.02 23.04 -8.04
N GLY A 60 15.24 22.93 -7.49
CA GLY A 60 15.49 22.78 -6.05
C GLY A 60 15.17 21.37 -5.51
N ALA A 61 14.96 20.43 -6.41
CA ALA A 61 14.51 19.07 -6.09
C ALA A 61 15.39 18.33 -5.07
N ILE A 62 16.71 18.58 -5.08
CA ILE A 62 17.64 17.90 -4.17
C ILE A 62 17.53 18.45 -2.76
N ASP A 63 17.53 19.77 -2.60
CA ASP A 63 17.42 20.40 -1.28
C ASP A 63 16.14 19.95 -0.55
N ASP A 64 15.05 19.81 -1.28
CA ASP A 64 13.79 19.31 -0.70
C ASP A 64 13.90 17.85 -0.24
N GLN A 65 14.67 17.02 -0.96
CA GLN A 65 14.91 15.64 -0.54
C GLN A 65 15.83 15.56 0.69
N VAL A 66 16.86 16.43 0.76
CA VAL A 66 17.73 16.55 1.96
C VAL A 66 16.91 16.97 3.18
N ARG A 67 16.04 17.98 3.04
CA ARG A 67 15.13 18.42 4.12
C ARG A 67 14.22 17.28 4.56
N PHE A 68 13.61 16.61 3.60
CA PHE A 68 12.73 15.48 3.87
C PHE A 68 13.47 14.35 4.61
N ASP A 69 14.64 13.97 4.14
CA ASP A 69 15.44 12.90 4.76
C ASP A 69 15.75 13.22 6.23
N ARG A 70 16.15 14.46 6.52
CA ARG A 70 16.42 14.95 7.88
C ARG A 70 15.18 14.90 8.79
N GLU A 71 14.04 15.43 8.32
CA GLU A 71 12.78 15.44 9.08
C GLU A 71 12.24 14.02 9.27
N TRP A 72 12.29 13.21 8.23
CA TRP A 72 11.82 11.83 8.27
C TRP A 72 12.67 10.94 9.19
N ALA A 73 13.99 11.10 9.15
CA ALA A 73 14.89 10.40 10.07
C ALA A 73 14.61 10.79 11.53
N ALA A 74 14.31 12.06 11.81
CA ALA A 74 13.90 12.50 13.14
C ALA A 74 12.57 11.86 13.58
N LEU A 75 11.56 11.82 12.70
CA LEU A 75 10.28 11.16 12.94
C LEU A 75 10.45 9.67 13.19
N ARG A 76 11.29 8.99 12.40
CA ARG A 76 11.56 7.56 12.57
C ARG A 76 12.21 7.26 13.94
N ARG A 77 13.20 8.04 14.34
CA ARG A 77 13.82 7.92 15.67
C ARG A 77 12.77 8.11 16.77
N TYR A 78 12.00 9.20 16.70
CA TYR A 78 10.92 9.47 17.65
C TYR A 78 9.93 8.30 17.79
N SER A 79 9.55 7.69 16.66
CA SER A 79 8.66 6.53 16.63
C SER A 79 9.33 5.29 17.22
N ALA A 80 10.58 5.02 16.85
CA ALA A 80 11.35 3.86 17.31
C ALA A 80 11.58 3.91 18.85
N ASP A 81 11.90 5.07 19.39
CA ASP A 81 12.07 5.29 20.86
C ASP A 81 10.78 4.99 21.65
N ARG A 82 9.63 4.94 20.96
CA ARG A 82 8.32 4.59 21.51
C ARG A 82 7.81 3.22 21.12
N GLY A 83 8.68 2.38 20.53
CA GLY A 83 8.32 1.05 20.07
C GLY A 83 7.37 1.04 18.85
N VAL A 84 7.16 2.18 18.17
CA VAL A 84 6.27 2.32 17.02
C VAL A 84 7.04 2.09 15.74
N LYS A 85 6.58 1.13 14.93
CA LYS A 85 7.11 0.85 13.58
C LYS A 85 6.23 1.48 12.52
N ILE A 86 6.85 2.14 11.55
CA ILE A 86 6.12 2.73 10.41
C ILE A 86 6.08 1.72 9.28
N ILE A 87 4.87 1.40 8.80
CA ILE A 87 4.65 0.51 7.66
C ILE A 87 4.45 1.37 6.41
N GLY A 88 5.28 1.14 5.39
CA GLY A 88 5.18 1.79 4.07
C GLY A 88 4.26 1.07 3.11
N ASP A 89 4.10 1.67 1.93
CA ASP A 89 3.35 1.10 0.82
C ASP A 89 4.08 1.35 -0.49
N VAL A 90 4.27 0.28 -1.28
CA VAL A 90 5.04 0.30 -2.53
C VAL A 90 4.11 -0.06 -3.68
N PRO A 91 3.64 0.92 -4.47
CA PRO A 91 2.91 0.63 -5.70
C PRO A 91 3.77 -0.22 -6.63
N ILE A 92 3.23 -1.32 -7.18
CA ILE A 92 4.04 -2.14 -8.09
C ILE A 92 4.54 -1.33 -9.29
N TYR A 93 3.68 -0.51 -9.91
CA TYR A 93 4.02 0.26 -11.10
C TYR A 93 4.43 1.69 -10.78
N VAL A 94 5.18 2.30 -11.72
CA VAL A 94 5.45 3.74 -11.73
C VAL A 94 4.42 4.48 -12.56
N ALA A 95 4.32 5.80 -12.38
CA ALA A 95 3.41 6.60 -13.20
C ALA A 95 3.94 6.82 -14.62
N PRO A 96 3.03 6.94 -15.62
CA PRO A 96 3.42 7.37 -16.95
C PRO A 96 4.11 8.74 -16.91
N GLY A 97 5.31 8.84 -17.49
CA GLY A 97 6.07 10.09 -17.49
C GLY A 97 6.73 10.48 -16.16
N SER A 98 6.70 9.59 -15.15
CA SER A 98 7.50 9.76 -13.94
C SER A 98 8.99 9.90 -14.27
N VAL A 99 9.77 10.37 -13.33
CA VAL A 99 11.24 10.46 -13.45
C VAL A 99 11.80 9.10 -13.83
N ASP A 100 11.40 8.05 -13.14
CA ASP A 100 11.82 6.67 -13.37
C ASP A 100 11.54 6.20 -14.80
N HIS A 101 10.36 6.47 -15.32
CA HIS A 101 9.96 6.08 -16.69
C HIS A 101 10.73 6.86 -17.74
N ARG A 102 11.11 8.12 -17.47
CA ARG A 102 11.88 8.96 -18.39
C ARG A 102 13.39 8.69 -18.35
N ALA A 103 13.90 8.39 -17.16
CA ALA A 103 15.32 8.11 -16.97
C ALA A 103 15.73 6.73 -17.50
N HIS A 104 14.83 5.75 -17.37
CA HIS A 104 15.12 4.34 -17.69
C HIS A 104 14.09 3.73 -18.65
N PRO A 105 13.85 4.33 -19.83
CA PRO A 105 12.84 3.83 -20.78
C PRO A 105 13.08 2.38 -21.21
N GLU A 106 14.32 1.92 -21.18
CA GLU A 106 14.74 0.56 -21.50
C GLU A 106 14.30 -0.50 -20.48
N LEU A 107 13.80 -0.09 -19.33
CA LEU A 107 13.23 -0.98 -18.30
C LEU A 107 11.73 -1.20 -18.47
N PHE A 108 11.11 -0.57 -19.46
CA PHE A 108 9.66 -0.58 -19.66
C PHE A 108 9.27 -1.01 -21.08
N GLN A 109 8.12 -1.67 -21.18
CA GLN A 109 7.53 -2.08 -22.45
C GLN A 109 6.92 -0.89 -23.20
N SER A 110 7.09 -0.82 -24.50
CA SER A 110 6.55 0.26 -25.33
C SER A 110 5.12 0.01 -25.87
N GLY A 111 4.73 -1.27 -25.98
CA GLY A 111 3.51 -1.69 -26.70
C GLY A 111 2.28 -1.95 -25.82
N ALA A 112 2.42 -1.95 -24.50
CA ALA A 112 1.34 -2.26 -23.58
C ALA A 112 1.44 -1.42 -22.29
N VAL A 113 0.30 -1.36 -21.58
CA VAL A 113 0.16 -0.67 -20.29
C VAL A 113 -0.55 -1.59 -19.29
N ALA A 114 -0.43 -1.27 -18.01
CA ALA A 114 -1.05 -2.01 -16.94
C ALA A 114 -2.57 -1.78 -16.86
N GLY A 115 -3.27 -2.82 -16.43
CA GLY A 115 -4.68 -2.80 -16.10
C GLY A 115 -5.08 -4.04 -15.29
N THR A 116 -6.39 -4.25 -15.13
CA THR A 116 -6.98 -5.49 -14.62
C THR A 116 -8.01 -6.03 -15.60
N PRO A 117 -8.23 -7.34 -15.66
CA PRO A 117 -9.31 -7.91 -16.45
C PRO A 117 -10.68 -7.49 -15.88
N PRO A 118 -11.77 -7.73 -16.61
CA PRO A 118 -13.12 -7.69 -16.06
C PRO A 118 -13.25 -8.55 -14.80
N ASP A 119 -14.00 -8.06 -13.84
CA ASP A 119 -14.31 -8.74 -12.59
C ASP A 119 -15.77 -8.48 -12.17
N ALA A 120 -16.16 -8.89 -10.97
CA ALA A 120 -17.50 -8.69 -10.44
C ALA A 120 -17.89 -7.20 -10.24
N TYR A 121 -16.92 -6.29 -10.25
CA TYR A 121 -17.13 -4.86 -10.03
C TYR A 121 -17.12 -4.04 -11.32
N THR A 122 -16.51 -4.57 -12.40
CA THR A 122 -16.40 -3.86 -13.69
C THR A 122 -16.34 -4.80 -14.88
N ASP A 123 -17.34 -4.70 -15.76
CA ASP A 123 -17.45 -5.49 -16.98
C ASP A 123 -16.36 -5.20 -18.02
N LYS A 124 -15.70 -4.05 -17.91
CA LYS A 124 -14.66 -3.59 -18.86
C LYS A 124 -13.24 -3.74 -18.32
N GLY A 125 -13.10 -4.21 -17.07
CA GLY A 125 -11.86 -4.16 -16.33
C GLY A 125 -11.41 -2.73 -16.06
N GLN A 126 -10.22 -2.56 -15.49
CA GLN A 126 -9.66 -1.23 -15.21
C GLN A 126 -8.43 -1.00 -16.07
N LEU A 127 -8.43 0.10 -16.83
CA LEU A 127 -7.28 0.56 -17.59
C LEU A 127 -6.49 1.58 -16.76
N TRP A 128 -5.41 1.14 -16.11
CA TRP A 128 -4.60 2.01 -15.25
C TRP A 128 -3.64 2.89 -16.02
N GLY A 129 -3.14 2.38 -17.17
CA GLY A 129 -2.26 3.13 -18.06
C GLY A 129 -0.81 3.24 -17.59
N ASN A 130 -0.44 2.62 -16.48
CA ASN A 130 0.94 2.61 -16.00
C ASN A 130 1.86 1.83 -16.97
N PRO A 131 3.14 2.26 -17.15
CA PRO A 131 4.10 1.48 -17.92
C PRO A 131 4.31 0.10 -17.28
N LEU A 132 4.38 -0.92 -18.12
CA LEU A 132 4.72 -2.28 -17.73
C LEU A 132 6.23 -2.47 -17.76
N TYR A 133 6.78 -3.16 -16.78
CA TYR A 133 8.21 -3.49 -16.76
C TYR A 133 8.59 -4.46 -17.87
N ASP A 134 9.73 -4.25 -18.51
CA ASP A 134 10.44 -5.26 -19.29
C ASP A 134 11.24 -6.15 -18.32
N TRP A 135 10.57 -7.16 -17.77
CA TRP A 135 11.19 -8.07 -16.80
C TRP A 135 12.46 -8.77 -17.33
N PRO A 136 12.54 -9.20 -18.62
CA PRO A 136 13.79 -9.68 -19.20
C PRO A 136 14.92 -8.64 -19.18
N ALA A 137 14.62 -7.39 -19.48
CA ALA A 137 15.63 -6.31 -19.42
C ALA A 137 16.09 -6.06 -17.97
N MET A 138 15.17 -6.06 -17.02
CA MET A 138 15.51 -5.94 -15.59
C MET A 138 16.34 -7.13 -15.10
N GLN A 139 16.02 -8.34 -15.52
CA GLN A 139 16.79 -9.54 -15.17
C GLN A 139 18.23 -9.47 -15.69
N ARG A 140 18.42 -9.08 -16.94
CA ARG A 140 19.78 -8.90 -17.52
C ARG A 140 20.61 -7.87 -16.75
N ARG A 141 19.94 -6.92 -16.10
CA ARG A 141 20.57 -5.90 -15.23
C ARG A 141 20.59 -6.29 -13.75
N GLY A 142 20.31 -7.56 -13.41
CA GLY A 142 20.31 -8.06 -12.03
C GLY A 142 19.27 -7.42 -11.13
N TYR A 143 18.17 -6.92 -11.67
CA TYR A 143 17.09 -6.23 -10.95
C TYR A 143 17.54 -5.02 -10.12
N ARG A 144 18.66 -4.38 -10.47
CA ARG A 144 19.28 -3.28 -9.68
C ARG A 144 18.30 -2.15 -9.37
N TRP A 145 17.44 -1.78 -10.32
CA TRP A 145 16.43 -0.73 -10.10
C TRP A 145 15.44 -1.12 -8.99
N TRP A 146 14.94 -2.36 -9.00
CA TRP A 146 14.06 -2.85 -7.94
C TRP A 146 14.77 -3.00 -6.60
N THR A 147 16.03 -3.41 -6.61
CA THR A 147 16.88 -3.47 -5.40
C THR A 147 17.02 -2.09 -4.78
N ALA A 148 17.40 -1.08 -5.55
CA ALA A 148 17.50 0.30 -5.07
C ALA A 148 16.15 0.83 -4.54
N ARG A 149 15.04 0.51 -5.22
CA ARG A 149 13.70 0.89 -4.76
C ARG A 149 13.35 0.27 -3.41
N LEU A 150 13.66 -1.00 -3.19
CA LEU A 150 13.44 -1.68 -1.91
C LEU A 150 14.38 -1.17 -0.83
N GLU A 151 15.64 -0.91 -1.16
CA GLU A 151 16.61 -0.28 -0.27
C GLU A 151 16.07 1.06 0.25
N ARG A 152 15.68 1.96 -0.66
CA ARG A 152 15.07 3.24 -0.30
C ARG A 152 13.78 3.06 0.53
N THR A 153 12.97 2.06 0.22
CA THR A 153 11.79 1.74 1.00
C THR A 153 12.12 1.40 2.45
N PHE A 154 13.17 0.61 2.69
CA PHE A 154 13.56 0.22 4.05
C PHE A 154 14.38 1.27 4.81
N GLU A 155 14.92 2.24 4.11
CA GLU A 155 15.41 3.47 4.73
C GLU A 155 14.26 4.32 5.28
N LEU A 156 13.15 4.35 4.58
CA LEU A 156 11.98 5.14 4.98
C LEU A 156 11.09 4.41 6.00
N PHE A 157 10.98 3.08 5.93
CA PHE A 157 10.02 2.30 6.69
C PHE A 157 10.64 1.09 7.37
N ALA A 158 10.03 0.64 8.47
CA ALA A 158 10.45 -0.59 9.14
C ALA A 158 10.02 -1.85 8.38
N LEU A 159 8.89 -1.78 7.68
CA LEU A 159 8.36 -2.80 6.78
C LEU A 159 7.43 -2.14 5.75
N ALA A 160 7.10 -2.81 4.67
CA ALA A 160 6.25 -2.24 3.64
C ALA A 160 5.27 -3.25 3.03
N ARG A 161 4.08 -2.78 2.65
CA ARG A 161 3.14 -3.51 1.80
C ARG A 161 3.59 -3.35 0.33
N ILE A 162 3.67 -4.47 -0.39
CA ILE A 162 3.77 -4.45 -1.85
C ILE A 162 2.35 -4.50 -2.41
N ASP A 163 1.95 -3.41 -3.03
CA ASP A 163 0.68 -3.30 -3.72
C ASP A 163 0.66 -4.17 -4.99
N LEU A 164 -0.48 -4.82 -5.27
CA LEU A 164 -0.68 -5.76 -6.37
C LEU A 164 0.40 -6.85 -6.44
N PHE A 165 0.67 -7.55 -5.33
CA PHE A 165 1.70 -8.59 -5.28
C PHE A 165 1.54 -9.67 -6.36
N ARG A 166 0.30 -10.00 -6.76
CA ARG A 166 0.04 -10.95 -7.84
C ARG A 166 0.74 -10.59 -9.16
N GLY A 167 1.04 -9.30 -9.41
CA GLY A 167 1.72 -8.82 -10.61
C GLY A 167 3.13 -9.41 -10.79
N PHE A 168 3.76 -9.89 -9.72
CA PHE A 168 5.03 -10.61 -9.80
C PHE A 168 4.87 -12.05 -10.31
N VAL A 169 3.68 -12.64 -10.24
CA VAL A 169 3.36 -13.94 -10.87
C VAL A 169 2.83 -13.75 -12.28
N ALA A 170 1.80 -12.93 -12.40
CA ALA A 170 1.21 -12.57 -13.68
C ALA A 170 0.50 -11.21 -13.59
N TYR A 171 0.67 -10.41 -14.63
CA TYR A 171 0.08 -9.09 -14.76
C TYR A 171 -0.79 -9.00 -16.03
N TRP A 172 -1.80 -8.13 -15.97
CA TRP A 172 -2.70 -7.90 -17.10
C TRP A 172 -2.13 -6.80 -18.00
N ALA A 173 -1.69 -7.18 -19.20
CA ALA A 173 -1.11 -6.30 -20.19
C ALA A 173 -2.17 -5.90 -21.22
N VAL A 174 -2.49 -4.61 -21.25
CA VAL A 174 -3.47 -4.03 -22.19
C VAL A 174 -2.70 -3.34 -23.33
N PRO A 175 -3.05 -3.58 -24.60
CA PRO A 175 -2.40 -2.89 -25.72
C PRO A 175 -2.46 -1.37 -25.55
N LYS A 176 -1.35 -0.69 -25.81
CA LYS A 176 -1.28 0.78 -25.73
C LYS A 176 -2.28 1.40 -26.71
N GLY A 177 -3.07 2.35 -26.26
CA GLY A 177 -4.11 2.99 -27.05
C GLY A 177 -5.48 2.30 -27.00
N ALA A 178 -5.61 1.16 -26.32
CA ALA A 178 -6.91 0.54 -26.08
C ALA A 178 -7.82 1.47 -25.25
N ARG A 179 -9.13 1.43 -25.53
CA ARG A 179 -10.13 2.26 -24.83
C ARG A 179 -10.56 1.69 -23.48
N HIS A 180 -10.34 0.39 -23.27
CA HIS A 180 -10.73 -0.37 -22.07
C HIS A 180 -9.81 -1.58 -21.90
N ALA A 181 -9.89 -2.25 -20.76
CA ALA A 181 -8.99 -3.36 -20.44
C ALA A 181 -9.37 -4.72 -21.03
N LEU A 182 -10.53 -4.85 -21.72
CA LEU A 182 -11.02 -6.11 -22.30
C LEU A 182 -10.04 -6.77 -23.27
N SER A 183 -9.28 -5.98 -24.04
CA SER A 183 -8.31 -6.47 -25.02
C SER A 183 -6.98 -6.91 -24.41
N GLY A 184 -6.87 -6.87 -23.09
CA GLY A 184 -5.67 -7.28 -22.39
C GLY A 184 -5.44 -8.79 -22.41
N SER A 185 -4.28 -9.19 -21.93
CA SER A 185 -3.90 -10.59 -21.74
C SER A 185 -2.97 -10.77 -20.55
N TRP A 186 -3.06 -11.92 -19.91
CA TRP A 186 -2.13 -12.28 -18.84
C TRP A 186 -0.72 -12.50 -19.38
N LYS A 187 0.26 -11.86 -18.76
CA LYS A 187 1.68 -12.02 -19.03
C LYS A 187 2.38 -12.48 -17.75
N ARG A 188 3.38 -13.34 -17.91
CA ARG A 188 4.15 -13.87 -16.78
C ARG A 188 5.03 -12.78 -16.17
N GLY A 189 4.99 -12.67 -14.82
CA GLY A 189 5.88 -11.81 -14.03
C GLY A 189 7.24 -12.47 -13.74
N PRO A 190 8.12 -11.79 -13.00
CA PRO A 190 9.48 -12.25 -12.69
C PRO A 190 9.53 -13.36 -11.62
N GLY A 191 8.42 -13.61 -10.93
CA GLY A 191 8.37 -14.54 -9.79
C GLY A 191 9.25 -14.08 -8.63
N ARG A 192 9.89 -15.03 -7.96
CA ARG A 192 10.75 -14.74 -6.80
C ARG A 192 12.07 -14.05 -7.13
N ALA A 193 12.51 -14.13 -8.41
CA ALA A 193 13.86 -13.71 -8.80
C ALA A 193 14.20 -12.27 -8.43
N VAL A 194 13.24 -11.34 -8.51
CA VAL A 194 13.42 -9.94 -8.12
C VAL A 194 13.64 -9.78 -6.60
N PHE A 195 12.91 -10.53 -5.80
CA PHE A 195 13.05 -10.53 -4.33
C PHE A 195 14.35 -11.20 -3.89
N ASP A 196 14.70 -12.33 -4.48
CA ASP A 196 15.96 -13.03 -4.21
C ASP A 196 17.18 -12.17 -4.59
N ALA A 197 17.10 -11.39 -5.69
CA ALA A 197 18.14 -10.46 -6.08
C ALA A 197 18.30 -9.33 -5.06
N ALA A 198 17.20 -8.72 -4.64
CA ALA A 198 17.21 -7.67 -3.64
C ALA A 198 17.70 -8.17 -2.28
N ALA A 199 17.20 -9.31 -1.79
CA ALA A 199 17.61 -9.90 -0.51
C ALA A 199 19.11 -10.18 -0.47
N ARG A 200 19.67 -10.74 -1.56
CA ARG A 200 21.13 -10.97 -1.67
C ARG A 200 21.94 -9.68 -1.71
N ALA A 201 21.47 -8.66 -2.45
CA ALA A 201 22.19 -7.41 -2.59
C ALA A 201 22.18 -6.58 -1.30
N LEU A 202 21.09 -6.65 -0.54
CA LEU A 202 20.92 -5.93 0.73
C LEU A 202 21.39 -6.76 1.94
N ASP A 203 21.82 -8.00 1.73
CA ASP A 203 22.26 -8.97 2.76
C ASP A 203 21.27 -9.06 3.93
N ARG A 204 19.97 -9.18 3.63
CA ARG A 204 18.90 -9.22 4.62
C ARG A 204 17.61 -9.82 4.08
N ASP A 205 16.79 -10.32 5.00
CA ASP A 205 15.38 -10.59 4.69
C ASP A 205 14.64 -9.29 4.40
N LEU A 206 13.71 -9.38 3.45
CA LEU A 206 12.89 -8.23 3.07
C LEU A 206 11.61 -8.21 3.91
N PRO A 207 11.42 -7.22 4.81
CA PRO A 207 10.23 -7.13 5.66
C PRO A 207 9.02 -6.61 4.85
N LEU A 208 8.45 -7.49 4.01
CA LEU A 208 7.37 -7.16 3.10
C LEU A 208 6.06 -7.85 3.49
N ILE A 209 4.96 -7.19 3.20
CA ILE A 209 3.58 -7.68 3.26
C ILE A 209 3.09 -7.80 1.83
N ALA A 210 2.57 -8.95 1.44
CA ALA A 210 2.00 -9.14 0.12
C ALA A 210 0.54 -8.68 0.09
N GLU A 211 0.22 -7.69 -0.76
CA GLU A 211 -1.17 -7.39 -1.06
C GLU A 211 -1.68 -8.47 -2.03
N ASP A 212 -2.44 -9.40 -1.50
CA ASP A 212 -3.03 -10.56 -2.16
C ASP A 212 -4.56 -10.49 -2.16
N LEU A 213 -5.08 -9.34 -2.60
CA LEU A 213 -6.52 -9.10 -2.75
C LEU A 213 -6.97 -9.36 -4.21
N GLY A 214 -8.25 -9.62 -4.40
CA GLY A 214 -8.86 -9.90 -5.71
C GLY A 214 -8.69 -11.35 -6.16
N VAL A 215 -8.42 -11.56 -7.46
CA VAL A 215 -8.31 -12.93 -8.03
C VAL A 215 -6.95 -13.53 -7.67
N ILE A 216 -6.87 -14.29 -6.62
CA ILE A 216 -5.65 -14.94 -6.15
C ILE A 216 -5.63 -16.41 -6.63
N THR A 217 -4.54 -16.78 -7.28
CA THR A 217 -4.32 -18.14 -7.78
C THR A 217 -3.35 -18.90 -6.87
N PRO A 218 -3.35 -20.25 -6.89
CA PRO A 218 -2.38 -21.04 -6.14
C PRO A 218 -0.91 -20.70 -6.43
N ALA A 219 -0.62 -20.14 -7.61
CA ALA A 219 0.73 -19.67 -7.94
C ALA A 219 1.12 -18.40 -7.18
N VAL A 220 0.16 -17.51 -6.90
CA VAL A 220 0.39 -16.31 -6.07
C VAL A 220 0.62 -16.71 -4.63
N GLU A 221 -0.21 -17.63 -4.11
CA GLU A 221 -0.03 -18.16 -2.74
C GLU A 221 1.33 -18.84 -2.56
N ARG A 222 1.71 -19.72 -3.49
CA ARG A 222 3.04 -20.38 -3.43
C ARG A 222 4.20 -19.38 -3.48
N LEU A 223 4.08 -18.30 -4.26
CA LEU A 223 5.13 -17.27 -4.29
C LEU A 223 5.20 -16.53 -2.95
N ARG A 224 4.06 -16.06 -2.43
CA ARG A 224 3.94 -15.36 -1.14
C ARG A 224 4.50 -16.21 0.00
N ASP A 225 4.00 -17.45 0.12
CA ASP A 225 4.35 -18.36 1.21
C ASP A 225 5.80 -18.83 1.09
N GLY A 226 6.29 -19.08 -0.15
CA GLY A 226 7.69 -19.44 -0.41
C GLY A 226 8.70 -18.33 -0.14
N LEU A 227 8.25 -17.06 -0.11
CA LEU A 227 9.03 -15.89 0.32
C LEU A 227 8.85 -15.59 1.81
N GLY A 228 7.93 -16.26 2.51
CA GLY A 228 7.62 -16.02 3.91
C GLY A 228 6.89 -14.69 4.16
N TYR A 229 6.22 -14.11 3.16
CA TYR A 229 5.50 -12.85 3.34
C TYR A 229 4.08 -13.09 3.86
N PRO A 230 3.62 -12.36 4.89
CA PRO A 230 2.21 -12.39 5.27
C PRO A 230 1.36 -11.79 4.16
N GLY A 231 0.20 -12.39 3.92
CA GLY A 231 -0.85 -11.82 3.08
C GLY A 231 -1.81 -10.97 3.90
N MET A 232 -2.84 -10.45 3.24
CA MET A 232 -3.84 -9.58 3.84
C MET A 232 -5.21 -10.27 3.95
N VAL A 233 -5.95 -9.95 5.00
CA VAL A 233 -7.37 -10.23 5.12
C VAL A 233 -8.11 -8.94 5.47
N VAL A 234 -9.28 -8.73 4.84
CA VAL A 234 -10.06 -7.49 4.99
C VAL A 234 -11.44 -7.85 5.50
N VAL A 235 -11.80 -7.37 6.67
CA VAL A 235 -13.07 -7.68 7.33
C VAL A 235 -14.28 -7.39 6.43
N GLN A 236 -14.26 -6.28 5.70
CA GLN A 236 -15.35 -5.92 4.78
C GLN A 236 -15.58 -6.93 3.64
N PHE A 237 -14.61 -7.77 3.32
CA PHE A 237 -14.73 -8.83 2.31
C PHE A 237 -15.14 -10.19 2.89
N GLY A 238 -15.25 -10.31 4.22
CA GLY A 238 -15.44 -11.58 4.92
C GLY A 238 -16.84 -12.20 4.78
N PHE A 239 -17.85 -11.41 4.44
CA PHE A 239 -19.25 -11.79 4.65
C PHE A 239 -19.95 -12.16 3.32
N ASN A 240 -19.54 -13.31 2.75
CA ASN A 240 -20.18 -13.90 1.59
C ASN A 240 -20.80 -15.25 1.95
N PRO A 241 -22.15 -15.38 1.98
CA PRO A 241 -22.83 -16.63 2.39
C PRO A 241 -22.57 -17.80 1.42
N HIS A 242 -22.11 -17.51 0.21
CA HIS A 242 -21.87 -18.51 -0.83
C HIS A 242 -20.42 -19.02 -0.88
N ASP A 243 -19.53 -18.47 -0.05
CA ASP A 243 -18.12 -18.90 0.02
C ASP A 243 -17.69 -19.16 1.48
N PRO A 244 -17.96 -20.38 2.01
CA PRO A 244 -17.59 -20.72 3.39
C PRO A 244 -16.08 -20.82 3.61
N ARG A 245 -15.26 -20.84 2.53
CA ARG A 245 -13.80 -20.86 2.59
C ARG A 245 -13.18 -19.51 2.32
N ASN A 246 -13.99 -18.46 2.28
CA ASN A 246 -13.50 -17.10 2.09
C ASN A 246 -12.39 -16.77 3.11
N PRO A 247 -11.15 -16.50 2.69
CA PRO A 247 -10.04 -16.21 3.60
C PRO A 247 -10.24 -14.92 4.39
N HIS A 248 -11.15 -14.06 3.95
CA HIS A 248 -11.49 -12.80 4.62
C HIS A 248 -12.57 -12.96 5.70
N ASP A 249 -13.27 -14.11 5.78
CA ASP A 249 -14.16 -14.39 6.89
C ASP A 249 -13.32 -14.47 8.18
N PRO A 250 -13.66 -13.72 9.24
CA PRO A 250 -12.92 -13.77 10.51
C PRO A 250 -12.77 -15.19 11.09
N ALA A 251 -13.69 -16.10 10.78
CA ALA A 251 -13.61 -17.51 11.19
C ALA A 251 -12.51 -18.29 10.47
N ASN A 252 -12.05 -17.83 9.32
CA ASN A 252 -11.02 -18.46 8.49
C ASN A 252 -9.66 -17.77 8.59
N HIS A 253 -9.53 -16.71 9.38
CA HIS A 253 -8.27 -16.00 9.55
C HIS A 253 -7.22 -16.92 10.17
N VAL A 254 -5.96 -16.74 9.74
CA VAL A 254 -4.80 -17.48 10.25
C VAL A 254 -3.72 -16.52 10.73
N GLU A 255 -2.80 -17.02 11.56
CA GLU A 255 -1.77 -16.19 12.20
C GLU A 255 -0.90 -15.43 11.20
N HIS A 256 -0.47 -16.07 10.10
CA HIS A 256 0.43 -15.48 9.11
C HIS A 256 -0.30 -14.58 8.11
N ARG A 257 -1.10 -13.64 8.64
CA ARG A 257 -1.86 -12.61 7.92
C ARG A 257 -1.77 -11.27 8.63
N ILE A 258 -2.13 -10.23 7.90
CA ILE A 258 -2.42 -8.91 8.44
C ILE A 258 -3.93 -8.68 8.28
N ALA A 259 -4.66 -8.50 9.39
CA ALA A 259 -6.09 -8.22 9.35
C ALA A 259 -6.34 -6.72 9.25
N TYR A 260 -7.19 -6.32 8.31
CA TYR A 260 -7.59 -4.93 8.10
C TYR A 260 -9.09 -4.78 8.32
N THR A 261 -9.52 -3.69 8.97
CA THR A 261 -10.93 -3.29 8.92
C THR A 261 -11.33 -2.91 7.49
N GLY A 262 -10.48 -2.18 6.80
CA GLY A 262 -10.52 -1.78 5.41
C GLY A 262 -9.17 -1.16 5.03
N THR A 263 -8.89 -1.02 3.75
CA THR A 263 -7.76 -0.26 3.22
C THR A 263 -8.24 1.12 2.76
N HIS A 264 -7.31 1.97 2.28
CA HIS A 264 -7.65 3.26 1.68
C HIS A 264 -8.62 3.16 0.49
N ASP A 265 -8.77 1.99 -0.13
CA ASP A 265 -9.71 1.74 -1.26
C ASP A 265 -11.11 1.35 -0.81
N HIS A 266 -11.26 1.01 0.48
CA HIS A 266 -12.54 0.64 1.06
C HIS A 266 -13.26 1.86 1.66
N ASP A 267 -14.53 1.70 1.92
CA ASP A 267 -15.25 2.65 2.76
C ASP A 267 -14.78 2.55 4.21
N THR A 268 -15.13 3.53 5.04
CA THR A 268 -15.01 3.38 6.49
C THR A 268 -15.90 2.23 6.94
N VAL A 269 -15.54 1.55 8.02
CA VAL A 269 -16.37 0.43 8.50
C VAL A 269 -17.78 0.87 8.89
N ARG A 270 -17.95 2.11 9.35
CA ARG A 270 -19.26 2.69 9.63
C ARG A 270 -20.05 2.90 8.35
N GLY A 271 -19.48 3.60 7.35
CA GLY A 271 -20.14 3.83 6.07
C GLY A 271 -20.49 2.54 5.36
N TRP A 272 -19.57 1.57 5.36
CA TRP A 272 -19.81 0.24 4.82
C TRP A 272 -20.95 -0.48 5.55
N TYR A 273 -20.92 -0.55 6.89
CA TYR A 273 -21.95 -1.25 7.68
C TYR A 273 -23.35 -0.63 7.49
N GLU A 274 -23.43 0.70 7.39
CA GLU A 274 -24.67 1.42 7.11
C GLU A 274 -25.21 1.13 5.68
N SER A 275 -24.31 0.83 4.71
CA SER A 275 -24.68 0.61 3.31
C SER A 275 -25.03 -0.82 2.92
N ILE A 276 -24.63 -1.84 3.71
CA ILE A 276 -24.86 -3.24 3.38
C ILE A 276 -26.33 -3.67 3.63
N GLY A 277 -26.81 -4.62 2.81
CA GLY A 277 -28.15 -5.18 2.95
C GLY A 277 -28.33 -6.04 4.21
N GLY A 278 -29.59 -6.27 4.57
CA GLY A 278 -29.96 -6.96 5.81
C GLY A 278 -29.33 -8.35 5.96
N ASP A 279 -29.25 -9.14 4.88
CA ASP A 279 -28.68 -10.49 4.91
C ASP A 279 -27.18 -10.47 5.25
N VAL A 280 -26.41 -9.56 4.62
CA VAL A 280 -24.98 -9.41 4.91
C VAL A 280 -24.78 -8.84 6.32
N ARG A 281 -25.63 -7.89 6.72
CA ARG A 281 -25.60 -7.32 8.08
C ARG A 281 -25.83 -8.39 9.15
N ALA A 282 -26.77 -9.31 8.93
CA ALA A 282 -27.01 -10.43 9.84
C ALA A 282 -25.78 -11.33 10.00
N LEU A 283 -25.03 -11.57 8.92
CA LEU A 283 -23.77 -12.33 8.98
C LEU A 283 -22.68 -11.58 9.79
N VAL A 284 -22.57 -10.28 9.59
CA VAL A 284 -21.64 -9.41 10.35
C VAL A 284 -21.99 -9.46 11.83
N ASP A 285 -23.28 -9.25 12.17
CA ASP A 285 -23.75 -9.27 13.55
C ASP A 285 -23.52 -10.63 14.22
N ALA A 286 -23.79 -11.73 13.51
CA ALA A 286 -23.50 -13.06 14.01
C ALA A 286 -22.00 -13.32 14.24
N ALA A 287 -21.12 -12.77 13.41
CA ALA A 287 -19.67 -12.86 13.60
C ALA A 287 -19.20 -12.05 14.83
N ILE A 288 -19.73 -10.85 15.02
CA ILE A 288 -19.48 -9.99 16.18
C ILE A 288 -19.92 -10.72 17.47
N ASP A 289 -21.10 -11.34 17.46
CA ASP A 289 -21.63 -12.06 18.63
C ASP A 289 -20.82 -13.33 18.93
N ARG A 290 -20.44 -14.11 17.92
CA ARG A 290 -19.58 -15.29 18.09
C ARG A 290 -18.21 -14.93 18.68
N ALA A 291 -17.65 -13.80 18.27
CA ALA A 291 -16.38 -13.32 18.78
C ALA A 291 -16.50 -12.67 20.18
N GLY A 292 -17.70 -12.38 20.68
CA GLY A 292 -17.92 -11.70 21.96
C GLY A 292 -17.41 -10.27 21.98
N VAL A 293 -17.47 -9.57 20.85
CA VAL A 293 -16.84 -8.25 20.67
C VAL A 293 -17.83 -7.12 20.41
N ARG A 294 -19.12 -7.34 20.74
CA ARG A 294 -20.17 -6.34 20.53
C ARG A 294 -19.94 -5.10 21.40
N GLU A 295 -20.08 -3.96 20.77
CA GLU A 295 -20.02 -2.63 21.39
C GLU A 295 -21.32 -1.86 21.05
N PRO A 296 -21.64 -0.78 21.78
CA PRO A 296 -22.82 0.07 21.45
C PRO A 296 -22.74 0.64 20.03
N GLU A 297 -21.57 1.03 19.59
CA GLU A 297 -21.35 1.53 18.23
C GLU A 297 -20.84 0.40 17.32
N SER A 298 -21.50 0.23 16.17
CA SER A 298 -21.21 -0.83 15.21
C SER A 298 -19.74 -0.80 14.70
N TRP A 299 -19.19 0.38 14.48
CA TRP A 299 -17.80 0.51 14.03
C TRP A 299 -16.78 0.05 15.06
N TRP A 300 -17.05 0.25 16.36
CA TRP A 300 -16.17 -0.29 17.43
C TRP A 300 -16.28 -1.82 17.51
N SER A 301 -17.45 -2.40 17.29
CA SER A 301 -17.60 -3.86 17.18
C SER A 301 -16.76 -4.41 16.03
N LEU A 302 -16.71 -3.73 14.88
CA LEU A 302 -15.92 -4.13 13.72
C LEU A 302 -14.41 -3.96 13.93
N ILE A 303 -13.98 -2.89 14.61
CA ILE A 303 -12.58 -2.71 15.05
C ILE A 303 -12.18 -3.87 15.96
N ARG A 304 -13.00 -4.18 16.96
CA ARG A 304 -12.74 -5.30 17.90
C ARG A 304 -12.77 -6.66 17.20
N LEU A 305 -13.60 -6.83 16.19
CA LEU A 305 -13.62 -8.05 15.37
C LEU A 305 -12.30 -8.24 14.62
N ALA A 306 -11.73 -7.16 14.06
CA ALA A 306 -10.40 -7.20 13.47
C ALA A 306 -9.31 -7.49 14.51
N PHE A 307 -9.44 -6.97 15.72
CA PHE A 307 -8.50 -7.23 16.83
C PHE A 307 -8.62 -8.67 17.37
N ALA A 308 -9.79 -9.27 17.36
CA ALA A 308 -10.01 -10.66 17.76
C ALA A 308 -9.49 -11.68 16.74
N SER A 309 -9.10 -11.24 15.54
CA SER A 309 -8.47 -12.10 14.53
C SER A 309 -7.20 -12.77 15.07
N PRO A 310 -6.91 -14.04 14.74
CA PRO A 310 -5.63 -14.67 15.04
C PRO A 310 -4.46 -14.07 14.25
N ALA A 311 -4.73 -13.24 13.24
CA ALA A 311 -3.71 -12.58 12.45
C ALA A 311 -2.71 -11.81 13.33
N ARG A 312 -1.41 -11.96 13.03
CA ARG A 312 -0.32 -11.40 13.86
C ARG A 312 -0.41 -9.88 14.04
N VAL A 313 -0.93 -9.16 13.05
CA VAL A 313 -1.12 -7.71 13.08
C VAL A 313 -2.56 -7.39 12.68
N ALA A 314 -3.17 -6.43 13.35
CA ALA A 314 -4.44 -5.84 12.93
C ALA A 314 -4.22 -4.35 12.62
N VAL A 315 -4.74 -3.89 11.48
CA VAL A 315 -4.66 -2.52 11.00
C VAL A 315 -6.07 -1.94 10.90
N VAL A 316 -6.25 -0.78 11.49
CA VAL A 316 -7.53 -0.04 11.44
C VAL A 316 -7.32 1.31 10.82
N GLN A 317 -8.28 1.80 10.04
CA GLN A 317 -8.24 3.14 9.48
C GLN A 317 -8.43 4.18 10.60
N ALA A 318 -7.73 5.32 10.51
CA ALA A 318 -7.95 6.42 11.46
C ALA A 318 -9.42 6.89 11.45
N GLN A 319 -10.05 6.89 10.28
CA GLN A 319 -11.46 7.22 10.11
C GLN A 319 -12.39 6.28 10.91
N ASP A 320 -12.03 5.00 10.98
CA ASP A 320 -12.80 4.00 11.72
C ASP A 320 -12.73 4.28 13.23
N VAL A 321 -11.51 4.56 13.73
CA VAL A 321 -11.29 4.93 15.14
C VAL A 321 -12.06 6.19 15.51
N LEU A 322 -12.13 7.17 14.59
CA LEU A 322 -12.89 8.41 14.76
C LEU A 322 -14.42 8.23 14.58
N GLY A 323 -14.87 7.06 14.14
CA GLY A 323 -16.30 6.79 13.89
C GLY A 323 -16.89 7.56 12.72
N LEU A 324 -16.07 7.92 11.72
CA LEU A 324 -16.51 8.68 10.56
C LEU A 324 -17.24 7.77 9.55
N GLY A 325 -18.23 8.33 8.85
CA GLY A 325 -18.98 7.65 7.81
C GLY A 325 -18.29 7.68 6.44
N GLY A 326 -19.02 7.27 5.39
CA GLY A 326 -18.51 7.16 4.02
C GLY A 326 -18.03 8.48 3.41
N GLU A 327 -18.40 9.62 3.97
CA GLU A 327 -17.90 10.95 3.59
C GLU A 327 -16.39 11.11 3.82
N ALA A 328 -15.83 10.34 4.75
CA ALA A 328 -14.40 10.32 5.08
C ALA A 328 -13.61 9.26 4.31
N ARG A 329 -14.22 8.55 3.37
CA ARG A 329 -13.55 7.56 2.54
C ARG A 329 -12.36 8.19 1.79
N MET A 330 -11.19 7.54 1.87
CA MET A 330 -9.95 8.06 1.27
C MET A 330 -9.96 7.95 -0.26
N ASN A 331 -10.28 6.79 -0.79
CA ASN A 331 -10.28 6.51 -2.23
C ASN A 331 -11.51 5.69 -2.65
N MET A 332 -12.04 6.02 -3.83
CA MET A 332 -13.04 5.22 -4.52
C MET A 332 -12.44 4.82 -5.88
N PRO A 333 -11.92 3.57 -6.01
CA PRO A 333 -11.30 3.10 -7.25
C PRO A 333 -12.19 3.32 -8.47
N GLY A 334 -11.57 3.68 -9.60
CA GLY A 334 -12.30 3.96 -10.84
C GLY A 334 -12.97 5.34 -10.92
N THR A 335 -12.88 6.18 -9.87
CA THR A 335 -13.45 7.53 -9.88
C THR A 335 -12.37 8.62 -9.87
N THR A 336 -12.72 9.80 -10.37
CA THR A 336 -11.87 10.99 -10.30
C THR A 336 -12.56 12.10 -9.51
N GLY A 337 -11.77 12.92 -8.81
CA GLY A 337 -12.24 14.17 -8.20
C GLY A 337 -12.78 14.06 -6.76
N LYS A 338 -13.15 12.89 -6.26
CA LYS A 338 -13.60 12.68 -4.87
C LYS A 338 -12.54 12.03 -3.97
N SER A 339 -11.61 11.30 -4.55
CA SER A 339 -10.56 10.56 -3.85
C SER A 339 -9.39 11.44 -3.36
N TRP A 340 -8.66 10.97 -2.35
CA TRP A 340 -7.40 11.55 -1.85
C TRP A 340 -7.54 12.97 -1.26
N LYS A 341 -8.70 13.26 -0.69
CA LYS A 341 -9.02 14.60 -0.15
C LYS A 341 -9.17 14.63 1.36
N TRP A 342 -9.50 13.50 1.96
CA TRP A 342 -9.67 13.44 3.39
C TRP A 342 -8.33 13.69 4.10
N GLY A 343 -8.36 14.47 5.14
CA GLY A 343 -7.25 14.75 6.04
C GLY A 343 -7.71 14.77 7.48
N LEU A 344 -6.80 14.56 8.40
CA LEU A 344 -7.07 14.64 9.82
C LEU A 344 -7.03 16.11 10.26
N ASP A 345 -8.18 16.65 10.70
CA ASP A 345 -8.29 18.07 11.10
C ASP A 345 -7.67 18.34 12.49
N ALA A 346 -7.68 17.35 13.38
CA ALA A 346 -7.13 17.44 14.72
C ALA A 346 -6.63 16.08 15.20
N MET A 347 -5.66 16.09 16.13
CA MET A 347 -5.20 14.86 16.78
C MET A 347 -6.34 14.20 17.57
N PRO A 348 -6.43 12.84 17.56
CA PRO A 348 -7.40 12.11 18.36
C PRO A 348 -7.29 12.48 19.84
N SER A 349 -8.42 12.52 20.55
CA SER A 349 -8.46 12.83 21.97
C SER A 349 -7.75 11.74 22.81
N ALA A 350 -7.34 12.11 24.01
CA ALA A 350 -6.76 11.17 24.97
C ALA A 350 -7.72 10.03 25.31
N ASP A 351 -9.03 10.30 25.41
CA ASP A 351 -10.06 9.29 25.69
C ASP A 351 -10.17 8.28 24.55
N LEU A 352 -10.12 8.75 23.29
CA LEU A 352 -10.14 7.88 22.13
C LEU A 352 -8.88 7.01 22.06
N ALA A 353 -7.72 7.57 22.38
CA ALA A 353 -6.47 6.82 22.48
C ALA A 353 -6.52 5.76 23.60
N ALA A 354 -7.11 6.11 24.76
CA ALA A 354 -7.31 5.17 25.86
C ALA A 354 -8.28 4.03 25.48
N ARG A 355 -9.38 4.34 24.78
CA ARG A 355 -10.33 3.33 24.28
C ARG A 355 -9.67 2.37 23.29
N LEU A 356 -8.84 2.89 22.37
CA LEU A 356 -8.10 2.05 21.42
C LEU A 356 -7.10 1.14 22.12
N ARG A 357 -6.39 1.66 23.12
CA ARG A 357 -5.46 0.88 23.96
C ARG A 357 -6.19 -0.24 24.70
N ASP A 358 -7.32 0.07 25.34
CA ASP A 358 -8.14 -0.91 26.05
C ASP A 358 -8.64 -2.03 25.09
N ALA A 359 -9.16 -1.64 23.92
CA ALA A 359 -9.60 -2.60 22.91
C ALA A 359 -8.44 -3.51 22.42
N SER A 360 -7.24 -2.95 22.25
CA SER A 360 -6.03 -3.70 21.90
C SER A 360 -5.59 -4.66 23.01
N GLY A 361 -5.61 -4.19 24.26
CA GLY A 361 -5.26 -4.98 25.45
C GLY A 361 -6.20 -6.15 25.67
N ARG A 362 -7.52 -5.95 25.54
CA ARG A 362 -8.53 -7.03 25.64
C ARG A 362 -8.32 -8.11 24.56
N ALA A 363 -7.73 -7.77 23.45
CA ALA A 363 -7.39 -8.70 22.36
C ALA A 363 -5.98 -9.31 22.49
N GLY A 364 -5.24 -9.01 23.57
CA GLY A 364 -3.87 -9.50 23.79
C GLY A 364 -2.83 -8.99 22.78
N ARG A 365 -3.07 -7.77 22.22
CA ARG A 365 -2.19 -7.20 21.17
C ARG A 365 -1.15 -6.20 21.70
N ILE A 366 -1.23 -5.87 22.98
CA ILE A 366 -0.26 -5.03 23.72
C ILE A 366 -0.05 -5.58 25.11
#